data_d72c421338bceaeb32dd21ce030df78b
#
_entry.id   d72c421338bceaeb32dd21ce030df78b
#
_cell.length_a   1.000
_cell.length_b   1.000
_cell.length_c   1.000
_cell.angle_alpha   90.00
_cell.angle_beta   90.00
_cell.angle_gamma   90.00
#
_symmetry.space_group_name_H-M   'P 1'
#
loop_
_entity.id
_entity.type
_entity.pdbx_description
1 polymer ?
#
loop_
_entity_poly.entity_id
_entity_poly.type
_entity_poly.pdbx_seq_one_letter_code
_entity_poly.pdbx_strand_id
1 'polypeptide(L)'
;MDAAYTDALRRNYEEALRHSNALTDHISTDQFSAEYVDPPDWAIGPFQRDPALTFRLDGQWDDPTGVGWTSSAIFNPTLIERDGELHLFYRASPRMESTASRIGHAVRHDGVWHDDPANPVVYPTLDNETLGCEDPKVYEADGRYVLFYNAIRRTDEGETAVDIMGMVSDDLVSWEKIGLVVPLEVSLGWAKGAVVPRDEHGRAVRIGGEYLMYLSEGCGGRPTIGHSDDLVSWTFTEQPYLDLSPLPGSLFEVACAVVRGDDLVLDFFYADENGDFAAAQAHYTVDAPFTQLGLHRGGSLAWGGLQKLDGRWSFAQGWDAPRGERELYIYKEVTK
;
A
#
# COMPACT_ATOMS: atom_id res chain seq x y z
N MET A 1 11.82 -25.64 0.71
CA MET A 1 11.12 -25.63 2.02
C MET A 1 11.10 -27.03 2.58
N ASP A 2 11.35 -27.21 3.86
CA ASP A 2 11.19 -28.52 4.48
C ASP A 2 9.72 -28.84 4.79
N ALA A 3 9.40 -30.12 5.06
CA ALA A 3 8.01 -30.55 5.30
C ALA A 3 7.43 -29.93 6.59
N ALA A 4 8.24 -29.66 7.60
CA ALA A 4 7.78 -29.09 8.85
C ALA A 4 7.36 -27.63 8.68
N TYR A 5 8.10 -26.87 7.89
CA TYR A 5 7.74 -25.49 7.53
C TYR A 5 6.46 -25.44 6.71
N THR A 6 6.32 -26.32 5.72
CA THR A 6 5.09 -26.42 4.90
C THR A 6 3.86 -26.78 5.73
N ASP A 7 4.00 -27.68 6.70
CA ASP A 7 2.91 -28.04 7.61
C ASP A 7 2.55 -26.90 8.58
N ALA A 8 3.53 -26.14 9.03
CA ALA A 8 3.30 -24.94 9.86
C ALA A 8 2.52 -23.87 9.06
N LEU A 9 2.92 -23.59 7.82
CA LEU A 9 2.21 -22.67 6.94
C LEU A 9 0.76 -23.11 6.69
N ARG A 10 0.52 -24.40 6.47
CA ARG A 10 -0.83 -24.92 6.27
C ARG A 10 -1.72 -24.74 7.51
N ARG A 11 -1.21 -25.01 8.71
CA ARG A 11 -1.95 -24.76 9.95
C ARG A 11 -2.26 -23.27 10.15
N ASN A 12 -1.28 -22.41 9.93
CA ASN A 12 -1.45 -20.98 10.02
C ASN A 12 -2.45 -20.43 8.99
N TYR A 13 -2.48 -21.01 7.79
CA TYR A 13 -3.45 -20.66 6.76
C TYR A 13 -4.89 -20.95 7.21
N GLU A 14 -5.16 -22.14 7.77
CA GLU A 14 -6.49 -22.48 8.27
C GLU A 14 -6.93 -21.54 9.40
N GLU A 15 -6.01 -21.09 10.23
CA GLU A 15 -6.26 -20.12 11.27
C GLU A 15 -6.50 -18.72 10.70
N ALA A 16 -5.68 -18.27 9.76
CA ALA A 16 -5.82 -16.99 9.08
C ALA A 16 -7.20 -16.85 8.41
N LEU A 17 -7.72 -17.93 7.82
CA LEU A 17 -9.06 -17.92 7.23
C LEU A 17 -10.18 -17.66 8.26
N ARG A 18 -10.01 -18.07 9.51
CA ARG A 18 -11.01 -17.83 10.56
C ARG A 18 -11.05 -16.36 11.00
N HIS A 19 -9.98 -15.64 10.82
CA HIS A 19 -9.83 -14.24 11.19
C HIS A 19 -9.99 -13.27 10.02
N SER A 20 -10.54 -13.74 8.88
CA SER A 20 -10.80 -12.84 7.76
C SER A 20 -11.96 -11.90 8.10
N ASN A 21 -11.74 -10.61 7.86
CA ASN A 21 -12.76 -9.58 7.98
C ASN A 21 -13.54 -9.45 6.66
N ALA A 22 -14.76 -8.94 6.71
CA ALA A 22 -15.47 -8.53 5.51
C ALA A 22 -15.05 -7.12 5.15
N LEU A 23 -14.81 -6.85 3.86
CA LEU A 23 -14.72 -5.50 3.35
C LEU A 23 -16.00 -4.73 3.72
N THR A 24 -15.84 -3.51 4.19
CA THR A 24 -16.98 -2.67 4.50
C THR A 24 -17.63 -2.20 3.19
N ASP A 25 -18.96 -2.20 3.14
CA ASP A 25 -19.71 -1.70 1.97
C ASP A 25 -19.68 -0.15 1.89
N HIS A 26 -18.91 0.49 2.77
CA HIS A 26 -18.86 1.94 2.96
C HIS A 26 -17.56 2.58 2.46
N ILE A 27 -16.67 1.82 1.81
CA ILE A 27 -15.43 2.34 1.26
C ILE A 27 -15.58 2.39 -0.26
N SER A 28 -15.65 3.58 -0.84
CA SER A 28 -15.68 3.75 -2.28
C SER A 28 -14.98 5.02 -2.75
N THR A 29 -14.41 4.97 -3.94
CA THR A 29 -13.80 6.14 -4.57
C THR A 29 -14.82 7.24 -4.82
N ASP A 30 -16.05 6.91 -5.20
CA ASP A 30 -17.11 7.88 -5.42
C ASP A 30 -17.48 8.62 -4.12
N GLN A 31 -17.56 7.90 -2.99
CA GLN A 31 -17.80 8.51 -1.68
C GLN A 31 -16.70 9.52 -1.33
N PHE A 32 -15.43 9.14 -1.48
CA PHE A 32 -14.31 10.02 -1.15
C PHE A 32 -14.22 11.20 -2.13
N SER A 33 -14.53 10.98 -3.41
CA SER A 33 -14.55 12.04 -4.41
C SER A 33 -15.68 13.05 -4.18
N ALA A 34 -16.79 12.65 -3.57
CA ALA A 34 -17.90 13.54 -3.21
C ALA A 34 -17.53 14.56 -2.10
N GLU A 35 -16.49 14.27 -1.30
CA GLU A 35 -15.99 15.16 -0.26
C GLU A 35 -15.14 16.33 -0.79
N TYR A 36 -14.80 16.36 -2.08
CA TYR A 36 -14.05 17.46 -2.70
C TYR A 36 -14.95 18.68 -2.93
N VAL A 37 -15.13 19.47 -1.88
CA VAL A 37 -15.88 20.73 -1.93
C VAL A 37 -14.87 21.89 -1.92
N ASP A 38 -14.87 22.69 -2.98
CA ASP A 38 -13.96 23.83 -3.16
C ASP A 38 -12.48 23.47 -2.84
N PRO A 39 -11.91 22.45 -3.51
CA PRO A 39 -10.56 21.97 -3.18
C PRO A 39 -9.51 23.05 -3.43
N PRO A 40 -8.55 23.23 -2.51
CA PRO A 40 -7.42 24.13 -2.73
C PRO A 40 -6.52 23.62 -3.86
N ASP A 41 -5.69 24.48 -4.40
CA ASP A 41 -4.83 24.16 -5.57
C ASP A 41 -3.80 23.04 -5.31
N TRP A 42 -3.44 22.84 -4.04
CA TRP A 42 -2.53 21.77 -3.65
C TRP A 42 -3.22 20.39 -3.55
N ALA A 43 -4.55 20.34 -3.38
CA ALA A 43 -5.28 19.08 -3.29
C ALA A 43 -5.26 18.33 -4.63
N ILE A 44 -5.14 16.99 -4.56
CA ILE A 44 -5.06 16.08 -5.70
C ILE A 44 -6.38 15.32 -5.80
N GLY A 45 -7.11 15.51 -6.90
CA GLY A 45 -8.43 14.93 -7.14
C GLY A 45 -9.49 15.98 -7.48
N PRO A 46 -10.79 15.65 -7.53
CA PRO A 46 -11.37 14.32 -7.33
C PRO A 46 -11.00 13.31 -8.42
N PHE A 47 -11.37 12.05 -8.23
CA PHE A 47 -11.02 10.97 -9.12
C PHE A 47 -12.23 10.29 -9.75
N GLN A 48 -12.04 9.78 -10.97
CA GLN A 48 -13.03 8.95 -11.65
C GLN A 48 -12.38 7.72 -12.26
N ARG A 49 -13.14 6.62 -12.35
CA ARG A 49 -12.68 5.37 -12.95
C ARG A 49 -12.38 5.54 -14.43
N ASP A 50 -11.26 4.97 -14.88
CA ASP A 50 -10.93 4.76 -16.29
C ASP A 50 -11.20 3.29 -16.67
N PRO A 51 -12.33 2.96 -17.31
CA PRO A 51 -12.67 1.57 -17.62
C PRO A 51 -11.70 0.87 -18.58
N ALA A 52 -10.97 1.67 -19.40
CA ALA A 52 -10.00 1.13 -20.36
C ALA A 52 -8.75 0.54 -19.69
N LEU A 53 -8.52 0.86 -18.40
CA LEU A 53 -7.38 0.39 -17.63
C LEU A 53 -7.75 -0.69 -16.59
N THR A 54 -8.99 -1.15 -16.55
CA THR A 54 -9.41 -2.21 -15.62
C THR A 54 -8.53 -3.45 -15.79
N PHE A 55 -7.93 -3.89 -14.68
CA PHE A 55 -7.25 -5.18 -14.61
C PHE A 55 -8.23 -6.23 -14.12
N ARG A 56 -8.25 -7.39 -14.77
CA ARG A 56 -9.00 -8.57 -14.33
C ARG A 56 -8.04 -9.74 -14.18
N LEU A 57 -8.04 -10.35 -13.01
CA LEU A 57 -7.25 -11.54 -12.78
C LEU A 57 -7.97 -12.77 -13.33
N ASP A 58 -7.51 -13.27 -14.48
CA ASP A 58 -8.07 -14.45 -15.13
C ASP A 58 -7.26 -15.72 -14.81
N GLY A 59 -5.97 -15.57 -14.51
CA GLY A 59 -5.08 -16.67 -14.16
C GLY A 59 -5.40 -17.27 -12.78
N GLN A 60 -4.93 -18.49 -12.59
CA GLN A 60 -4.95 -19.18 -11.31
C GLN A 60 -3.59 -19.82 -11.08
N TRP A 61 -3.03 -19.54 -9.92
CA TRP A 61 -1.76 -20.09 -9.48
C TRP A 61 -1.91 -20.69 -8.10
N ASP A 62 -1.27 -21.81 -7.89
CA ASP A 62 -1.03 -22.32 -6.54
C ASP A 62 0.34 -21.84 -6.10
N ASP A 63 0.42 -21.18 -4.93
CA ASP A 63 1.71 -20.91 -4.33
C ASP A 63 2.34 -22.21 -3.78
N PRO A 64 3.63 -22.22 -3.40
CA PRO A 64 4.27 -23.40 -2.82
C PRO A 64 3.62 -23.89 -1.52
N THR A 65 2.76 -23.09 -0.90
CA THR A 65 2.02 -23.43 0.32
C THR A 65 0.62 -24.00 0.02
N GLY A 66 0.16 -23.90 -1.23
CA GLY A 66 -1.07 -24.52 -1.72
C GLY A 66 -2.35 -23.91 -1.13
N VAL A 67 -2.39 -22.60 -0.89
CA VAL A 67 -3.52 -21.94 -0.23
C VAL A 67 -4.60 -21.42 -1.18
N GLY A 68 -4.38 -21.45 -2.50
CA GLY A 68 -5.34 -20.90 -3.48
C GLY A 68 -5.53 -19.40 -3.34
N TRP A 69 -4.46 -18.66 -3.22
CA TRP A 69 -4.39 -17.24 -2.89
C TRP A 69 -5.18 -16.32 -3.83
N THR A 70 -5.47 -16.73 -5.06
CA THR A 70 -6.23 -15.96 -6.05
C THR A 70 -7.73 -16.26 -6.05
N SER A 71 -8.25 -17.07 -5.13
CA SER A 71 -9.59 -17.65 -5.28
C SER A 71 -10.74 -16.69 -4.92
N SER A 72 -10.48 -15.56 -4.24
CA SER A 72 -11.58 -14.68 -3.81
C SER A 72 -11.40 -13.21 -4.19
N ALA A 73 -10.38 -12.53 -3.71
CA ALA A 73 -10.29 -11.07 -3.81
C ALA A 73 -8.90 -10.60 -4.22
N ILE A 74 -8.84 -9.48 -4.94
CA ILE A 74 -7.62 -8.71 -5.20
C ILE A 74 -7.86 -7.26 -4.80
N PHE A 75 -6.90 -6.64 -4.11
CA PHE A 75 -7.02 -5.29 -3.57
C PHE A 75 -5.66 -4.70 -3.15
N ASN A 76 -5.63 -3.48 -2.63
CA ASN A 76 -4.44 -2.75 -2.17
C ASN A 76 -3.25 -2.83 -3.15
N PRO A 77 -3.46 -2.50 -4.43
CA PRO A 77 -2.40 -2.56 -5.42
C PRO A 77 -1.50 -1.33 -5.38
N THR A 78 -0.29 -1.48 -5.91
CA THR A 78 0.61 -0.38 -6.25
C THR A 78 0.95 -0.43 -7.74
N LEU A 79 1.15 0.75 -8.33
CA LEU A 79 1.52 0.92 -9.73
C LEU A 79 2.91 1.54 -9.84
N ILE A 80 3.65 1.16 -10.87
CA ILE A 80 4.85 1.86 -11.30
C ILE A 80 5.04 1.69 -12.80
N GLU A 81 5.48 2.77 -13.48
CA GLU A 81 5.80 2.73 -14.90
C GLU A 81 7.31 2.50 -15.10
N ARG A 82 7.65 1.60 -16.02
CA ARG A 82 9.01 1.36 -16.49
C ARG A 82 9.03 1.13 -17.99
N ASP A 83 9.89 1.84 -18.71
CA ASP A 83 10.13 1.68 -20.15
C ASP A 83 8.85 1.73 -21.01
N GLY A 84 7.83 2.47 -20.56
CA GLY A 84 6.52 2.60 -21.22
C GLY A 84 5.54 1.47 -20.91
N GLU A 85 5.91 0.55 -20.04
CA GLU A 85 5.04 -0.51 -19.50
C GLU A 85 4.55 -0.13 -18.11
N LEU A 86 3.30 -0.46 -17.79
CA LEU A 86 2.71 -0.23 -16.48
C LEU A 86 2.71 -1.53 -15.69
N HIS A 87 3.51 -1.56 -14.62
CA HIS A 87 3.59 -2.67 -13.69
C HIS A 87 2.60 -2.48 -12.55
N LEU A 88 1.91 -3.56 -12.19
CA LEU A 88 0.90 -3.63 -11.14
C LEU A 88 1.27 -4.74 -10.16
N PHE A 89 1.53 -4.37 -8.90
CA PHE A 89 1.65 -5.34 -7.82
C PHE A 89 0.39 -5.29 -6.97
N TYR A 90 -0.21 -6.43 -6.66
CA TYR A 90 -1.50 -6.49 -6.00
C TYR A 90 -1.55 -7.55 -4.91
N ARG A 91 -2.22 -7.22 -3.81
CA ARG A 91 -2.59 -8.20 -2.80
C ARG A 91 -3.70 -9.07 -3.34
N ALA A 92 -3.58 -10.39 -3.19
CA ALA A 92 -4.65 -11.33 -3.45
C ALA A 92 -4.86 -12.25 -2.26
N SER A 93 -6.11 -12.68 -2.05
CA SER A 93 -6.50 -13.41 -0.86
C SER A 93 -7.49 -14.54 -1.21
N PRO A 94 -7.38 -15.71 -0.55
CA PRO A 94 -8.33 -16.80 -0.71
C PRO A 94 -9.70 -16.48 -0.10
N ARG A 95 -9.80 -15.45 0.71
CA ARG A 95 -11.01 -14.83 1.24
C ARG A 95 -10.82 -13.33 1.34
N MET A 96 -11.92 -12.58 1.32
CA MET A 96 -11.93 -11.15 1.52
C MET A 96 -11.20 -10.78 2.82
N GLU A 97 -10.22 -9.89 2.75
CA GLU A 97 -9.39 -9.42 3.88
C GLU A 97 -8.75 -10.52 4.75
N SER A 98 -8.54 -11.70 4.19
CA SER A 98 -7.81 -12.73 4.93
C SER A 98 -6.34 -12.37 5.09
N THR A 99 -5.78 -12.62 6.27
CA THR A 99 -4.34 -12.51 6.53
C THR A 99 -3.51 -13.54 5.75
N ALA A 100 -4.14 -14.53 5.10
CA ALA A 100 -3.49 -15.50 4.22
C ALA A 100 -3.25 -14.95 2.79
N SER A 101 -2.92 -13.68 2.69
CA SER A 101 -2.69 -12.98 1.42
C SER A 101 -1.32 -13.31 0.82
N ARG A 102 -1.22 -13.13 -0.51
CA ARG A 102 0.01 -13.16 -1.31
C ARG A 102 0.02 -11.93 -2.21
N ILE A 103 1.18 -11.63 -2.79
CA ILE A 103 1.30 -10.52 -3.74
C ILE A 103 1.59 -11.08 -5.12
N GLY A 104 0.75 -10.67 -6.06
CA GLY A 104 0.90 -10.95 -7.48
C GLY A 104 1.44 -9.74 -8.24
N HIS A 105 1.87 -10.00 -9.47
CA HIS A 105 2.39 -9.02 -10.40
C HIS A 105 1.71 -9.20 -11.76
N ALA A 106 1.42 -8.10 -12.43
CA ALA A 106 0.96 -8.06 -13.82
C ALA A 106 1.60 -6.86 -14.53
N VAL A 107 1.75 -6.97 -15.85
CA VAL A 107 2.30 -5.91 -16.69
C VAL A 107 1.28 -5.55 -17.77
N ARG A 108 1.08 -4.26 -18.01
CA ARG A 108 0.29 -3.76 -19.13
C ARG A 108 1.22 -3.33 -20.25
N HIS A 109 1.21 -4.15 -21.32
CA HIS A 109 1.99 -3.94 -22.54
C HIS A 109 1.04 -3.81 -23.74
N ASP A 110 1.29 -2.88 -24.64
CA ASP A 110 0.44 -2.61 -25.83
C ASP A 110 -1.07 -2.50 -25.52
N GLY A 111 -1.40 -1.97 -24.37
CA GLY A 111 -2.77 -1.76 -23.95
C GLY A 111 -3.46 -2.98 -23.32
N VAL A 112 -2.76 -4.12 -23.18
CA VAL A 112 -3.29 -5.37 -22.64
C VAL A 112 -2.55 -5.73 -21.35
N TRP A 113 -3.28 -6.19 -20.34
CA TRP A 113 -2.72 -6.74 -19.12
C TRP A 113 -2.27 -8.19 -19.31
N HIS A 114 -1.11 -8.50 -18.78
CA HIS A 114 -0.52 -9.83 -18.74
C HIS A 114 -0.13 -10.17 -17.32
N ASP A 115 -0.70 -11.24 -16.80
CA ASP A 115 -0.30 -11.78 -15.50
C ASP A 115 1.10 -12.38 -15.56
N ASP A 116 1.89 -12.16 -14.51
CA ASP A 116 3.22 -12.74 -14.41
C ASP A 116 3.13 -14.27 -14.23
N PRO A 117 3.76 -15.06 -15.08
CA PRO A 117 3.74 -16.52 -14.93
C PRO A 117 4.47 -17.01 -13.66
N ALA A 118 5.27 -16.17 -13.01
CA ALA A 118 5.96 -16.48 -11.75
C ALA A 118 5.12 -16.21 -10.50
N ASN A 119 3.88 -15.72 -10.68
CA ASN A 119 2.99 -15.43 -9.54
C ASN A 119 2.78 -16.66 -8.61
N PRO A 120 2.67 -16.44 -7.27
CA PRO A 120 2.80 -15.14 -6.57
C PRO A 120 4.27 -14.71 -6.46
N VAL A 121 4.54 -13.43 -6.72
CA VAL A 121 5.92 -12.90 -6.62
C VAL A 121 6.36 -12.69 -5.17
N VAL A 122 5.41 -12.50 -4.24
CA VAL A 122 5.69 -12.46 -2.80
C VAL A 122 4.73 -13.40 -2.06
N TYR A 123 5.32 -14.34 -1.33
CA TYR A 123 4.62 -15.30 -0.48
C TYR A 123 5.51 -15.68 0.71
N PRO A 124 4.97 -16.33 1.74
CA PRO A 124 5.73 -16.70 2.94
C PRO A 124 6.95 -17.58 2.65
N THR A 125 8.12 -17.06 2.96
CA THR A 125 9.41 -17.77 2.91
C THR A 125 10.30 -17.49 4.12
N LEU A 126 9.85 -16.53 4.98
CA LEU A 126 10.57 -16.11 6.19
C LEU A 126 9.65 -16.27 7.41
N ASP A 127 10.23 -16.36 8.60
CA ASP A 127 9.52 -16.56 9.86
C ASP A 127 8.52 -15.42 10.19
N ASN A 128 8.78 -14.22 9.68
CA ASN A 128 7.88 -13.06 9.83
C ASN A 128 6.62 -13.14 8.95
N GLU A 129 6.54 -14.09 8.02
CA GLU A 129 5.51 -14.18 6.99
C GLU A 129 4.56 -15.36 7.17
N THR A 130 4.53 -15.99 8.34
CA THR A 130 3.91 -17.31 8.53
C THR A 130 2.40 -17.36 8.27
N LEU A 131 1.71 -16.23 8.27
CA LEU A 131 0.31 -16.13 7.84
C LEU A 131 0.19 -15.62 6.40
N GLY A 132 0.88 -14.53 6.04
CA GLY A 132 0.78 -13.97 4.71
C GLY A 132 1.66 -12.77 4.45
N CYS A 133 1.58 -12.29 3.20
CA CYS A 133 2.24 -11.09 2.70
C CYS A 133 1.19 -10.21 2.04
N GLU A 134 1.15 -8.91 2.39
CA GLU A 134 0.07 -8.02 1.93
C GLU A 134 0.55 -6.57 1.69
N ASP A 135 -0.30 -5.78 1.02
CA ASP A 135 -0.24 -4.33 0.89
C ASP A 135 1.10 -3.81 0.31
N PRO A 136 1.45 -4.19 -0.94
CA PRO A 136 2.69 -3.78 -1.56
C PRO A 136 2.74 -2.28 -1.83
N LYS A 137 3.92 -1.66 -1.62
CA LYS A 137 4.24 -0.29 -2.03
C LYS A 137 5.59 -0.29 -2.74
N VAL A 138 5.59 0.05 -4.03
CA VAL A 138 6.80 0.03 -4.86
C VAL A 138 7.30 1.45 -5.12
N TYR A 139 8.61 1.61 -5.07
CA TYR A 139 9.32 2.86 -5.32
C TYR A 139 10.53 2.63 -6.24
N GLU A 140 10.82 3.57 -7.11
CA GLU A 140 12.09 3.65 -7.83
C GLU A 140 13.03 4.61 -7.10
N ALA A 141 14.28 4.23 -6.92
CA ALA A 141 15.33 5.07 -6.38
C ALA A 141 16.68 4.71 -7.00
N ASP A 142 17.36 5.70 -7.54
CA ASP A 142 18.72 5.57 -8.08
C ASP A 142 18.89 4.42 -9.11
N GLY A 143 17.82 4.16 -9.90
CA GLY A 143 17.79 3.14 -10.95
C GLY A 143 17.51 1.72 -10.42
N ARG A 144 17.10 1.58 -9.16
CA ARG A 144 16.64 0.34 -8.54
C ARG A 144 15.22 0.49 -8.05
N TYR A 145 14.57 -0.63 -7.82
CA TYR A 145 13.22 -0.68 -7.24
C TYR A 145 13.26 -1.26 -5.85
N VAL A 146 12.48 -0.67 -4.96
CA VAL A 146 12.25 -1.18 -3.61
C VAL A 146 10.76 -1.38 -3.44
N LEU A 147 10.37 -2.56 -2.96
CA LEU A 147 9.00 -2.89 -2.63
C LEU A 147 8.92 -3.16 -1.14
N PHE A 148 8.13 -2.36 -0.43
CA PHE A 148 7.74 -2.62 0.95
C PHE A 148 6.42 -3.38 0.97
N TYR A 149 6.27 -4.29 1.93
CA TYR A 149 5.04 -5.05 2.15
C TYR A 149 4.87 -5.38 3.62
N ASN A 150 3.64 -5.68 4.01
CA ASN A 150 3.34 -6.15 5.35
C ASN A 150 3.44 -7.67 5.39
N ALA A 151 4.23 -8.18 6.32
CA ALA A 151 4.32 -9.59 6.66
C ALA A 151 3.48 -9.87 7.90
N ILE A 152 2.65 -10.89 7.84
CA ILE A 152 1.74 -11.25 8.92
C ILE A 152 2.20 -12.56 9.55
N ARG A 153 2.36 -12.55 10.88
CA ARG A 153 2.76 -13.75 11.64
C ARG A 153 1.98 -13.89 12.93
N ARG A 154 2.09 -15.07 13.54
CA ARG A 154 1.71 -15.30 14.94
C ARG A 154 2.91 -15.08 15.83
N THR A 155 2.69 -14.44 16.98
CA THR A 155 3.66 -14.41 18.08
C THR A 155 3.63 -15.72 18.87
N ASP A 156 4.61 -15.93 19.74
CA ASP A 156 4.65 -17.08 20.63
C ASP A 156 3.46 -17.13 21.61
N GLU A 157 2.88 -15.96 21.91
CA GLU A 157 1.67 -15.79 22.73
C GLU A 157 0.37 -16.07 21.94
N GLY A 158 0.48 -16.28 20.62
CA GLY A 158 -0.65 -16.57 19.74
C GLY A 158 -1.37 -15.33 19.22
N GLU A 159 -0.81 -14.14 19.39
CA GLU A 159 -1.32 -12.90 18.84
C GLU A 159 -0.90 -12.72 17.38
N THR A 160 -1.65 -11.91 16.62
CA THR A 160 -1.24 -11.50 15.27
C THR A 160 -0.28 -10.33 15.35
N ALA A 161 0.85 -10.43 14.69
CA ALA A 161 1.80 -9.34 14.52
C ALA A 161 1.93 -8.96 13.04
N VAL A 162 2.26 -7.71 12.79
CA VAL A 162 2.46 -7.14 11.46
C VAL A 162 3.83 -6.47 11.41
N ASP A 163 4.69 -6.98 10.56
CA ASP A 163 6.05 -6.49 10.34
C ASP A 163 6.16 -5.86 8.94
N ILE A 164 6.85 -4.74 8.81
CA ILE A 164 7.18 -4.16 7.50
C ILE A 164 8.46 -4.82 6.99
N MET A 165 8.33 -5.46 5.85
CA MET A 165 9.40 -6.13 5.14
C MET A 165 9.75 -5.40 3.86
N GLY A 166 10.95 -5.63 3.35
CA GLY A 166 11.41 -5.06 2.10
C GLY A 166 11.99 -6.09 1.14
N MET A 167 11.96 -5.73 -0.13
CA MET A 167 12.67 -6.42 -1.19
C MET A 167 13.13 -5.43 -2.26
N VAL A 168 14.17 -5.81 -3.01
CA VAL A 168 14.80 -4.98 -4.03
C VAL A 168 14.83 -5.69 -5.38
N SER A 169 14.81 -4.90 -6.45
CA SER A 169 14.88 -5.38 -7.83
C SER A 169 15.56 -4.36 -8.73
N ASP A 170 16.22 -4.83 -9.77
CA ASP A 170 16.76 -3.98 -10.83
C ASP A 170 15.83 -3.95 -12.07
N ASP A 171 14.82 -4.85 -12.13
CA ASP A 171 14.02 -5.08 -13.32
C ASP A 171 12.50 -5.20 -13.08
N LEU A 172 12.01 -5.09 -11.83
CA LEU A 172 10.62 -5.32 -11.41
C LEU A 172 10.12 -6.77 -11.57
N VAL A 173 10.97 -7.68 -11.98
CA VAL A 173 10.66 -9.10 -12.24
C VAL A 173 11.39 -10.00 -11.24
N SER A 174 12.71 -9.77 -11.12
CA SER A 174 13.58 -10.55 -10.23
C SER A 174 13.73 -9.81 -8.90
N TRP A 175 13.24 -10.40 -7.82
CA TRP A 175 13.20 -9.77 -6.50
C TRP A 175 14.06 -10.49 -5.47
N GLU A 176 14.79 -9.73 -4.68
CA GLU A 176 15.56 -10.21 -3.52
C GLU A 176 14.96 -9.63 -2.23
N LYS A 177 14.56 -10.50 -1.29
CA LYS A 177 14.09 -10.07 0.02
C LYS A 177 15.25 -9.56 0.88
N ILE A 178 15.14 -8.33 1.38
CA ILE A 178 16.10 -7.73 2.30
C ILE A 178 15.73 -7.93 3.77
N GLY A 179 14.52 -8.47 4.04
CA GLY A 179 14.06 -8.81 5.38
C GLY A 179 13.33 -7.67 6.09
N LEU A 180 13.43 -7.65 7.42
CA LEU A 180 12.73 -6.71 8.29
C LEU A 180 13.27 -5.29 8.12
N VAL A 181 12.36 -4.35 7.82
CA VAL A 181 12.67 -2.93 7.61
C VAL A 181 12.48 -2.13 8.90
N VAL A 182 11.39 -2.36 9.62
CA VAL A 182 11.07 -1.67 10.87
C VAL A 182 11.40 -2.60 12.04
N PRO A 183 12.40 -2.26 12.86
CA PRO A 183 12.79 -3.09 14.00
C PRO A 183 11.66 -3.31 15.01
N LEU A 184 11.67 -4.46 15.71
CA LEU A 184 10.60 -4.81 16.65
C LEU A 184 10.50 -3.85 17.84
N GLU A 185 11.57 -3.21 18.26
CA GLU A 185 11.57 -2.17 19.29
C GLU A 185 10.89 -0.87 18.85
N VAL A 186 10.73 -0.67 17.53
CA VAL A 186 10.00 0.45 16.95
C VAL A 186 8.55 0.08 16.70
N SER A 187 8.31 -1.04 16.00
CA SER A 187 6.97 -1.50 15.63
C SER A 187 6.14 -1.96 16.83
N LEU A 188 6.79 -2.49 17.87
CA LEU A 188 6.14 -3.17 19.01
C LEU A 188 5.21 -4.31 18.57
N GLY A 189 5.56 -4.98 17.45
CA GLY A 189 4.80 -6.08 16.87
C GLY A 189 3.65 -5.66 15.94
N TRP A 190 3.47 -4.35 15.71
CA TRP A 190 2.49 -3.86 14.76
C TRP A 190 2.99 -2.58 14.09
N ALA A 191 3.26 -2.62 12.80
CA ALA A 191 3.57 -1.45 11.98
C ALA A 191 3.00 -1.62 10.57
N LYS A 192 2.33 -0.59 10.06
CA LYS A 192 1.85 -0.48 8.69
C LYS A 192 2.08 0.93 8.14
N GLY A 193 1.80 1.08 6.85
CA GLY A 193 1.90 2.35 6.17
C GLY A 193 3.13 2.45 5.28
N ALA A 194 4.33 2.30 5.77
CA ALA A 194 5.61 2.32 5.00
C ALA A 194 5.60 3.31 3.81
N VAL A 195 5.09 4.53 4.02
CA VAL A 195 4.87 5.49 2.94
C VAL A 195 6.10 6.38 2.78
N VAL A 196 6.73 6.29 1.61
CA VAL A 196 7.82 7.15 1.20
C VAL A 196 7.29 8.23 0.25
N PRO A 197 7.65 9.52 0.44
CA PRO A 197 7.33 10.57 -0.52
C PRO A 197 7.84 10.23 -1.91
N ARG A 198 6.99 10.38 -2.93
CA ARG A 198 7.35 10.09 -4.31
C ARG A 198 6.89 11.19 -5.27
N ASP A 199 7.57 11.29 -6.41
CA ASP A 199 7.21 12.19 -7.48
C ASP A 199 6.07 11.62 -8.37
N GLU A 200 5.74 12.36 -9.43
CA GLU A 200 4.70 12.00 -10.39
C GLU A 200 4.98 10.73 -11.21
N HIS A 201 6.22 10.21 -11.16
CA HIS A 201 6.64 8.99 -11.86
C HIS A 201 6.79 7.79 -10.93
N GLY A 202 6.46 7.94 -9.65
CA GLY A 202 6.63 6.88 -8.65
C GLY A 202 8.06 6.76 -8.09
N ARG A 203 8.94 7.74 -8.35
CA ARG A 203 10.29 7.77 -7.82
C ARG A 203 10.27 8.32 -6.41
N ALA A 204 10.98 7.65 -5.50
CA ALA A 204 11.18 8.15 -4.15
C ALA A 204 11.92 9.48 -4.18
N VAL A 205 11.45 10.45 -3.39
CA VAL A 205 12.03 11.81 -3.31
C VAL A 205 12.76 11.98 -2.00
N ARG A 206 13.99 12.49 -2.08
CA ARG A 206 14.76 12.90 -0.90
C ARG A 206 14.25 14.25 -0.38
N ILE A 207 13.96 14.31 0.89
CA ILE A 207 13.56 15.54 1.59
C ILE A 207 14.63 15.84 2.63
N GLY A 208 15.23 17.03 2.56
CA GLY A 208 16.34 17.37 3.43
C GLY A 208 17.63 16.56 3.18
N GLY A 209 17.71 15.87 2.02
CA GLY A 209 18.87 15.04 1.64
C GLY A 209 18.70 13.54 1.92
N GLU A 210 17.64 13.12 2.60
CA GLU A 210 17.34 11.73 2.97
C GLU A 210 15.95 11.30 2.50
N TYR A 211 15.71 10.00 2.40
CA TYR A 211 14.37 9.44 2.21
C TYR A 211 13.65 9.38 3.57
N LEU A 212 12.39 9.80 3.58
CA LEU A 212 11.51 9.71 4.75
C LEU A 212 10.52 8.56 4.57
N MET A 213 10.17 7.88 5.67
CA MET A 213 9.09 6.90 5.69
C MET A 213 8.07 7.28 6.77
N TYR A 214 6.84 7.53 6.38
CA TYR A 214 5.73 7.79 7.30
C TYR A 214 5.13 6.47 7.76
N LEU A 215 5.23 6.17 9.06
CA LEU A 215 4.57 5.05 9.71
C LEU A 215 3.37 5.61 10.48
N SER A 216 2.19 5.20 10.10
CA SER A 216 0.95 5.80 10.58
C SER A 216 0.08 4.86 11.40
N GLU A 217 0.18 3.55 11.18
CA GLU A 217 -0.56 2.53 11.92
C GLU A 217 0.41 1.70 12.74
N GLY A 218 0.14 1.54 14.01
CA GLY A 218 0.97 0.76 14.93
C GLY A 218 2.01 1.59 15.68
N CYS A 219 3.22 1.07 15.84
CA CYS A 219 4.33 1.66 16.60
C CYS A 219 3.92 2.11 18.02
N GLY A 220 2.94 1.41 18.62
CA GLY A 220 2.39 1.76 19.94
C GLY A 220 1.62 3.07 19.95
N GLY A 221 1.06 3.50 18.81
CA GLY A 221 0.34 4.76 18.65
C GLY A 221 1.25 6.00 18.58
N ARG A 222 2.57 5.80 18.43
CA ARG A 222 3.54 6.90 18.29
C ARG A 222 3.67 7.31 16.82
N PRO A 223 3.54 8.59 16.48
CA PRO A 223 3.81 9.07 15.14
C PRO A 223 5.31 8.88 14.84
N THR A 224 5.63 8.00 13.91
CA THR A 224 7.00 7.53 13.67
C THR A 224 7.42 7.84 12.25
N ILE A 225 8.63 8.41 12.12
CA ILE A 225 9.26 8.69 10.83
C ILE A 225 10.55 7.86 10.71
N GLY A 226 10.67 7.15 9.60
CA GLY A 226 11.91 6.51 9.19
C GLY A 226 12.78 7.46 8.37
N HIS A 227 14.09 7.31 8.50
CA HIS A 227 15.13 8.08 7.80
C HIS A 227 16.09 7.11 7.13
N SER A 228 16.41 7.33 5.86
CA SER A 228 17.29 6.45 5.07
C SER A 228 18.04 7.20 3.97
N ASP A 229 19.24 6.72 3.68
CA ASP A 229 20.03 7.19 2.53
C ASP A 229 19.83 6.32 1.27
N ASP A 230 19.26 5.10 1.42
CA ASP A 230 19.27 4.08 0.36
C ASP A 230 17.95 3.30 0.21
N LEU A 231 16.91 3.62 0.98
CA LEU A 231 15.65 2.89 1.12
C LEU A 231 15.78 1.46 1.69
N VAL A 232 16.97 1.05 2.08
CA VAL A 232 17.26 -0.30 2.59
C VAL A 232 17.56 -0.25 4.09
N SER A 233 18.43 0.67 4.47
CA SER A 233 18.87 0.85 5.85
C SER A 233 18.14 2.02 6.48
N TRP A 234 17.39 1.77 7.57
CA TRP A 234 16.51 2.75 8.19
C TRP A 234 16.84 3.00 9.66
N THR A 235 16.70 4.25 10.05
CA THR A 235 16.62 4.68 11.47
C THR A 235 15.27 5.33 11.71
N PHE A 236 14.75 5.29 12.94
CA PHE A 236 13.41 5.76 13.24
C PHE A 236 13.38 6.74 14.39
N THR A 237 12.54 7.77 14.27
CA THR A 237 12.32 8.79 15.29
C THR A 237 10.84 8.99 15.54
N GLU A 238 10.46 9.30 16.77
CA GLU A 238 9.12 9.79 17.08
C GLU A 238 9.01 11.23 16.63
N GLN A 239 8.13 11.52 15.67
CA GLN A 239 7.95 12.83 15.07
C GLN A 239 6.48 13.06 14.73
N PRO A 240 5.76 13.91 15.49
CA PRO A 240 4.43 14.36 15.09
C PRO A 240 4.46 15.07 13.74
N TYR A 241 3.56 14.68 12.85
CA TYR A 241 3.50 15.25 11.50
C TYR A 241 2.06 15.56 11.04
N LEU A 242 1.04 15.01 11.68
CA LEU A 242 -0.36 15.17 11.28
C LEU A 242 -1.21 15.66 12.46
N ASP A 243 -1.90 16.78 12.25
CA ASP A 243 -2.90 17.31 13.17
C ASP A 243 -4.30 17.07 12.60
N LEU A 244 -5.06 16.18 13.24
CA LEU A 244 -6.45 15.86 12.88
C LEU A 244 -7.47 16.70 13.63
N SER A 245 -7.07 17.61 14.51
CA SER A 245 -8.01 18.40 15.34
C SER A 245 -9.13 19.10 14.56
N PRO A 246 -8.96 19.49 13.26
CA PRO A 246 -10.06 20.01 12.45
C PRO A 246 -11.05 18.96 11.93
N LEU A 247 -10.72 17.66 12.02
CA LEU A 247 -11.57 16.55 11.62
C LEU A 247 -12.06 15.80 12.85
N PRO A 248 -13.35 15.46 12.94
CA PRO A 248 -13.80 14.55 13.98
C PRO A 248 -13.31 13.14 13.65
N GLY A 249 -12.53 12.54 14.53
CA GLY A 249 -12.12 11.16 14.36
C GLY A 249 -10.66 10.85 14.71
N SER A 250 -10.18 9.68 14.24
CA SER A 250 -8.82 9.18 14.50
C SER A 250 -8.15 8.71 13.22
N LEU A 251 -6.83 8.92 13.12
CA LEU A 251 -6.04 8.41 12.00
C LEU A 251 -6.17 6.88 11.91
N PHE A 252 -6.41 6.40 10.70
CA PHE A 252 -6.33 4.99 10.39
C PHE A 252 -4.97 4.69 9.72
N GLU A 253 -4.73 5.24 8.53
CA GLU A 253 -3.48 5.01 7.80
C GLU A 253 -3.16 6.17 6.86
N VAL A 254 -1.89 6.57 6.76
CA VAL A 254 -1.39 7.37 5.62
C VAL A 254 -1.25 6.43 4.42
N ALA A 255 -1.98 6.72 3.36
CA ALA A 255 -2.02 5.89 2.16
C ALA A 255 -0.85 6.19 1.21
N CYS A 256 -0.59 7.47 0.98
CA CYS A 256 0.54 7.91 0.15
C CYS A 256 1.03 9.31 0.51
N ALA A 257 2.24 9.62 0.04
CA ALA A 257 2.87 10.93 0.12
C ALA A 257 3.37 11.33 -1.28
N VAL A 258 2.97 12.49 -1.75
CA VAL A 258 3.28 12.99 -3.10
C VAL A 258 4.03 14.30 -3.01
N VAL A 259 5.14 14.39 -3.74
CA VAL A 259 5.89 15.65 -3.94
C VAL A 259 5.54 16.23 -5.31
N ARG A 260 5.10 17.49 -5.30
CA ARG A 260 4.73 18.24 -6.49
C ARG A 260 5.34 19.64 -6.45
N GLY A 261 6.51 19.80 -7.05
CA GLY A 261 7.31 21.00 -6.88
C GLY A 261 7.76 21.17 -5.43
N ASP A 262 7.36 22.28 -4.79
CA ASP A 262 7.65 22.54 -3.38
C ASP A 262 6.59 21.96 -2.41
N ASP A 263 5.46 21.49 -2.94
CA ASP A 263 4.39 20.92 -2.14
C ASP A 263 4.66 19.45 -1.80
N LEU A 264 4.39 19.06 -0.55
CA LEU A 264 4.26 17.68 -0.10
C LEU A 264 2.82 17.46 0.36
N VAL A 265 2.13 16.50 -0.23
CA VAL A 265 0.74 16.15 0.09
C VAL A 265 0.69 14.74 0.65
N LEU A 266 0.19 14.59 1.86
CA LEU A 266 -0.16 13.29 2.43
C LEU A 266 -1.65 13.01 2.14
N ASP A 267 -1.95 11.85 1.58
CA ASP A 267 -3.30 11.31 1.42
C ASP A 267 -3.49 10.21 2.45
N PHE A 268 -4.54 10.27 3.25
CA PHE A 268 -4.72 9.38 4.39
C PHE A 268 -6.18 9.03 4.66
N PHE A 269 -6.36 7.91 5.35
CA PHE A 269 -7.64 7.45 5.86
C PHE A 269 -7.79 7.76 7.34
N TYR A 270 -9.01 8.05 7.76
CA TYR A 270 -9.36 8.22 9.16
C TYR A 270 -10.74 7.61 9.44
N ALA A 271 -10.98 7.20 10.68
CA ALA A 271 -12.31 6.88 11.14
C ALA A 271 -12.97 8.18 11.61
N ASP A 272 -14.14 8.48 11.08
CA ASP A 272 -14.92 9.64 11.49
C ASP A 272 -15.54 9.47 12.90
N GLU A 273 -16.38 10.41 13.33
CA GLU A 273 -17.05 10.38 14.65
C GLU A 273 -18.02 9.19 14.83
N ASN A 274 -18.47 8.59 13.73
CA ASN A 274 -19.32 7.40 13.73
C ASN A 274 -18.52 6.10 13.62
N GLY A 275 -17.21 6.20 13.38
CA GLY A 275 -16.33 5.08 13.08
C GLY A 275 -16.36 4.67 11.61
N ASP A 276 -16.98 5.46 10.74
CA ASP A 276 -17.02 5.22 9.31
C ASP A 276 -15.69 5.63 8.65
N PHE A 277 -15.32 4.92 7.61
CA PHE A 277 -14.08 5.18 6.87
C PHE A 277 -14.23 6.44 6.03
N ALA A 278 -13.28 7.35 6.16
CA ALA A 278 -13.20 8.59 5.42
C ALA A 278 -11.78 8.86 4.94
N ALA A 279 -11.60 9.74 3.96
CA ALA A 279 -10.30 10.13 3.46
C ALA A 279 -10.11 11.65 3.51
N ALA A 280 -8.86 12.08 3.66
CA ALA A 280 -8.47 13.47 3.63
C ALA A 280 -7.03 13.63 3.13
N GLN A 281 -6.68 14.85 2.79
CA GLN A 281 -5.33 15.23 2.39
C GLN A 281 -4.80 16.33 3.29
N ALA A 282 -3.51 16.22 3.67
CA ALA A 282 -2.79 17.22 4.43
C ALA A 282 -1.64 17.80 3.60
N HIS A 283 -1.44 19.12 3.70
CA HIS A 283 -0.48 19.88 2.93
C HIS A 283 0.71 20.31 3.78
N TYR A 284 1.89 20.16 3.21
CA TYR A 284 3.19 20.53 3.74
C TYR A 284 4.04 21.13 2.61
N THR A 285 5.22 21.65 2.95
CA THR A 285 6.28 21.89 1.98
C THR A 285 7.43 20.91 2.19
N VAL A 286 8.22 20.70 1.12
CA VAL A 286 9.43 19.84 1.20
C VAL A 286 10.47 20.37 2.20
N ASP A 287 10.50 21.69 2.42
CA ASP A 287 11.40 22.31 3.41
C ASP A 287 10.87 22.18 4.86
N ALA A 288 9.59 21.86 5.04
CA ALA A 288 8.96 21.72 6.35
C ALA A 288 7.99 20.51 6.37
N PRO A 289 8.51 19.27 6.18
CA PRO A 289 7.70 18.06 5.92
C PRO A 289 6.85 17.61 7.11
N PHE A 290 7.03 18.23 8.28
CA PHE A 290 6.28 17.91 9.52
C PHE A 290 5.45 19.09 10.03
N THR A 291 5.41 20.21 9.29
CA THR A 291 4.61 21.38 9.65
C THR A 291 3.39 21.46 8.73
N GLN A 292 2.25 20.98 9.22
CA GLN A 292 1.01 20.98 8.47
C GLN A 292 0.53 22.40 8.18
N LEU A 293 0.31 22.71 6.90
CA LEU A 293 -0.14 24.02 6.42
C LEU A 293 -1.63 24.03 6.08
N GLY A 294 -2.18 22.88 5.71
CA GLY A 294 -3.57 22.76 5.29
C GLY A 294 -4.11 21.35 5.47
N LEU A 295 -5.43 21.25 5.47
CA LEU A 295 -6.18 20.01 5.56
C LEU A 295 -7.42 20.13 4.68
N HIS A 296 -7.70 19.12 3.88
CA HIS A 296 -8.86 19.06 3.00
C HIS A 296 -9.54 17.69 3.11
N ARG A 297 -10.87 17.68 3.23
CA ARG A 297 -11.67 16.46 3.16
C ARG A 297 -11.73 15.97 1.71
N GLY A 298 -11.77 14.68 1.52
CA GLY A 298 -11.62 14.03 0.24
C GLY A 298 -10.18 13.58 0.00
N GLY A 299 -10.04 12.41 -0.53
CA GLY A 299 -8.78 11.75 -0.77
C GLY A 299 -8.97 10.62 -1.78
N SER A 300 -8.04 9.70 -1.78
CA SER A 300 -8.05 8.56 -2.70
C SER A 300 -8.06 7.24 -1.92
N LEU A 301 -8.32 6.15 -2.62
CA LEU A 301 -8.07 4.79 -2.15
C LEU A 301 -6.69 4.28 -2.61
N ALA A 302 -5.71 5.17 -2.68
CA ALA A 302 -4.38 4.90 -3.22
C ALA A 302 -3.45 4.26 -2.18
N TRP A 303 -3.80 3.10 -1.64
CA TRP A 303 -2.96 2.38 -0.69
C TRP A 303 -1.52 2.18 -1.18
N GLY A 304 -1.34 1.91 -2.45
CA GLY A 304 -0.04 1.73 -3.09
C GLY A 304 0.59 3.02 -3.62
N GLY A 305 -0.09 4.16 -3.45
CA GLY A 305 0.39 5.48 -3.86
C GLY A 305 -0.21 6.00 -5.16
N LEU A 306 -0.03 7.31 -5.36
CA LEU A 306 -0.42 8.07 -6.54
C LEU A 306 0.76 8.25 -7.49
N GLN A 307 0.52 8.20 -8.80
CA GLN A 307 1.47 8.60 -9.84
C GLN A 307 0.70 9.17 -11.03
N LYS A 308 1.36 9.84 -11.95
CA LYS A 308 0.71 10.29 -13.18
C LYS A 308 0.72 9.21 -14.25
N LEU A 309 -0.45 8.97 -14.84
CA LEU A 309 -0.64 8.23 -16.08
C LEU A 309 -1.28 9.18 -17.09
N ASP A 310 -0.67 9.31 -18.26
CA ASP A 310 -1.09 10.27 -19.31
C ASP A 310 -1.26 11.71 -18.75
N GLY A 311 -0.36 12.14 -17.89
CA GLY A 311 -0.33 13.49 -17.30
C GLY A 311 -1.34 13.74 -16.18
N ARG A 312 -2.15 12.75 -15.77
CA ARG A 312 -3.14 12.87 -14.68
C ARG A 312 -2.76 11.99 -13.49
N TRP A 313 -2.93 12.51 -12.29
CA TRP A 313 -2.77 11.71 -11.08
C TRP A 313 -3.70 10.52 -11.10
N SER A 314 -3.16 9.36 -10.78
CA SER A 314 -3.85 8.09 -10.94
C SER A 314 -3.45 7.12 -9.85
N PHE A 315 -4.36 6.20 -9.51
CA PHE A 315 -4.12 5.10 -8.61
C PHE A 315 -4.94 3.87 -9.02
N ALA A 316 -4.56 2.73 -8.51
CA ALA A 316 -5.34 1.50 -8.64
C ALA A 316 -5.91 1.07 -7.29
N GLN A 317 -7.10 0.45 -7.29
CA GLN A 317 -7.72 -0.12 -6.11
C GLN A 317 -8.74 -1.20 -6.47
N GLY A 318 -9.08 -2.08 -5.50
CA GLY A 318 -10.04 -3.18 -5.69
C GLY A 318 -11.23 -3.15 -4.75
N TRP A 319 -11.36 -2.11 -3.91
CA TRP A 319 -12.44 -2.03 -2.92
C TRP A 319 -13.80 -1.76 -3.54
N ASP A 320 -13.86 -1.07 -4.69
CA ASP A 320 -15.10 -0.81 -5.45
C ASP A 320 -15.51 -1.99 -6.36
N ALA A 321 -14.68 -3.03 -6.46
CA ALA A 321 -15.02 -4.18 -7.27
C ALA A 321 -16.13 -5.00 -6.58
N PRO A 322 -17.11 -5.53 -7.33
CA PRO A 322 -18.12 -6.40 -6.76
C PRO A 322 -17.51 -7.60 -6.05
N ARG A 323 -18.08 -7.99 -4.91
CA ARG A 323 -17.58 -9.14 -4.14
C ARG A 323 -17.54 -10.41 -4.98
N GLY A 324 -16.38 -11.08 -4.95
CA GLY A 324 -16.12 -12.29 -5.74
C GLY A 324 -15.62 -12.04 -7.15
N GLU A 325 -15.62 -10.79 -7.63
CA GLU A 325 -14.91 -10.41 -8.84
C GLU A 325 -13.47 -10.05 -8.51
N ARG A 326 -12.56 -10.55 -9.33
CA ARG A 326 -11.12 -10.35 -9.16
C ARG A 326 -10.67 -9.25 -10.10
N GLU A 327 -11.13 -8.01 -9.81
CA GLU A 327 -10.87 -6.83 -10.64
C GLU A 327 -10.17 -5.73 -9.82
N LEU A 328 -9.28 -5.00 -10.46
CA LEU A 328 -8.72 -3.75 -9.98
C LEU A 328 -9.10 -2.64 -10.95
N TYR A 329 -9.57 -1.54 -10.39
CA TYR A 329 -9.95 -0.36 -11.12
C TYR A 329 -8.84 0.68 -11.03
N ILE A 330 -8.58 1.35 -12.14
CA ILE A 330 -7.68 2.50 -12.17
C ILE A 330 -8.51 3.75 -12.25
N TYR A 331 -8.19 4.68 -11.37
CA TYR A 331 -8.82 5.97 -11.26
C TYR A 331 -7.86 7.06 -11.70
N LYS A 332 -8.37 8.06 -12.38
CA LYS A 332 -7.64 9.24 -12.83
C LYS A 332 -8.27 10.51 -12.30
N GLU A 333 -7.45 11.48 -11.95
CA GLU A 333 -7.90 12.81 -11.56
C GLU A 333 -8.78 13.42 -12.64
N VAL A 334 -9.90 14.01 -12.22
CA VAL A 334 -10.79 14.75 -13.10
C VAL A 334 -10.13 16.10 -13.41
N THR A 335 -9.82 16.34 -14.67
CA THR A 335 -9.32 17.64 -15.12
C THR A 335 -10.37 18.72 -14.89
N LYS A 336 -9.98 19.78 -14.18
CA LYS A 336 -10.80 20.98 -13.96
C LYS A 336 -11.13 21.68 -15.28
#